data_67949562ba878cda98b0bd23b638a419
#
_entry.id   67949562ba878cda98b0bd23b638a419
#
_cell.length_a   1.000
_cell.length_b   1.000
_cell.length_c   1.000
_cell.angle_alpha   90.00
_cell.angle_beta   90.00
_cell.angle_gamma   90.00
#
_symmetry.space_group_name_H-M   'P 1'
#
loop_
_entity.id
_entity.type
_entity.pdbx_description
1 polymer ?
#
loop_
_entity_poly.entity_id
_entity_poly.type
_entity_poly.pdbx_seq_one_letter_code
_entity_poly.pdbx_strand_id
1 'polypeptide(L)'
;MRESEKDPQRLRDIIEAIDNVFKYVGDCDFNSFLDDAMRYHAVHYNIMDIGEAANLLTKDFCIEHPATPWRQIIGMRNFLIHGYKQVEKDLVWQVIDKELNILREQVKDYLNELDVLHNTFRT
;
A
#
# COMPACT_ATOMS: atom_id res chain seq x y z
N MET A 1 21.09 -3.78 -12.62
CA MET A 1 19.77 -4.44 -12.42
C MET A 1 18.69 -3.62 -13.09
N ARG A 2 17.85 -4.25 -13.90
CA ARG A 2 16.71 -3.56 -14.52
C ARG A 2 15.71 -3.13 -13.45
N GLU A 3 15.04 -2.01 -13.68
CA GLU A 3 14.02 -1.54 -12.75
C GLU A 3 12.89 -2.56 -12.56
N SER A 4 12.50 -3.25 -13.65
CA SER A 4 11.45 -4.28 -13.57
C SER A 4 11.80 -5.43 -12.63
N GLU A 5 13.07 -5.71 -12.43
CA GLU A 5 13.50 -6.77 -11.51
C GLU A 5 13.27 -6.40 -10.05
N LYS A 6 13.04 -5.11 -9.77
CA LYS A 6 12.72 -4.62 -8.43
C LYS A 6 11.21 -4.62 -8.14
N ASP A 7 10.37 -4.80 -9.16
CA ASP A 7 8.91 -4.76 -8.97
C ASP A 7 8.43 -5.78 -7.93
N PRO A 8 8.91 -7.05 -7.91
CA PRO A 8 8.48 -7.97 -6.87
C PRO A 8 8.78 -7.48 -5.45
N GLN A 9 9.94 -6.85 -5.23
CA GLN A 9 10.27 -6.32 -3.91
C GLN A 9 9.35 -5.16 -3.53
N ARG A 10 9.00 -4.28 -4.49
CA ARG A 10 8.05 -3.19 -4.23
C ARG A 10 6.68 -3.73 -3.83
N LEU A 11 6.24 -4.80 -4.47
CA LEU A 11 4.98 -5.44 -4.13
C LEU A 11 5.03 -6.06 -2.73
N ARG A 12 6.14 -6.69 -2.36
CA ARG A 12 6.32 -7.22 -1.00
C ARG A 12 6.34 -6.10 0.03
N ASP A 13 6.96 -4.98 -0.29
CA ASP A 13 6.97 -3.80 0.60
C ASP A 13 5.54 -3.29 0.84
N ILE A 14 4.70 -3.29 -0.20
CA ILE A 14 3.28 -2.90 -0.05
C ILE A 14 2.56 -3.84 0.91
N ILE A 15 2.72 -5.15 0.76
CA ILE A 15 2.07 -6.13 1.65
C ILE A 15 2.55 -5.95 3.08
N GLU A 16 3.86 -5.80 3.28
CA GLU A 16 4.42 -5.59 4.61
C GLU A 16 3.84 -4.35 5.28
N ALA A 17 3.75 -3.24 4.54
CA ALA A 17 3.19 -2.00 5.07
C ALA A 17 1.71 -2.16 5.42
N ILE A 18 0.93 -2.87 4.58
CA ILE A 18 -0.48 -3.14 4.88
C ILE A 18 -0.61 -3.99 6.16
N ASP A 19 0.20 -5.04 6.28
CA ASP A 19 0.18 -5.90 7.46
C ASP A 19 0.53 -5.12 8.72
N ASN A 20 1.49 -4.19 8.63
CA ASN A 20 1.83 -3.31 9.74
C ASN A 20 0.66 -2.41 10.12
N VAL A 21 -0.06 -1.86 9.14
CA VAL A 21 -1.24 -1.03 9.42
C VAL A 21 -2.26 -1.81 10.24
N PHE A 22 -2.61 -3.01 9.81
CA PHE A 22 -3.60 -3.83 10.53
C PHE A 22 -3.10 -4.22 11.92
N LYS A 23 -1.82 -4.49 12.05
CA LYS A 23 -1.20 -4.79 13.36
C LYS A 23 -1.34 -3.60 14.31
N TYR A 24 -1.04 -2.39 13.83
CA TYR A 24 -1.06 -1.18 14.66
C TYR A 24 -2.49 -0.71 14.97
N VAL A 25 -3.42 -0.90 14.04
CA VAL A 25 -4.84 -0.57 14.28
C VAL A 25 -5.44 -1.54 15.30
N GLY A 26 -5.16 -2.84 15.16
CA GLY A 26 -5.70 -3.85 16.04
C GLY A 26 -7.22 -3.81 16.07
N ASP A 27 -7.81 -3.83 17.27
CA ASP A 27 -9.26 -3.80 17.48
C ASP A 27 -9.79 -2.39 17.75
N CYS A 28 -8.97 -1.36 17.52
CA CYS A 28 -9.35 -0.01 17.86
C CYS A 28 -10.45 0.51 16.93
N ASP A 29 -11.41 1.25 17.51
CA ASP A 29 -12.43 1.93 16.71
C ASP A 29 -11.92 3.29 16.25
N PHE A 30 -12.72 3.98 15.44
CA PHE A 30 -12.34 5.27 14.87
C PHE A 30 -12.01 6.31 15.95
N ASN A 31 -12.82 6.39 17.00
CA ASN A 31 -12.60 7.38 18.06
C ASN A 31 -11.31 7.09 18.82
N SER A 32 -11.05 5.85 19.16
CA SER A 32 -9.80 5.45 19.82
C SER A 32 -8.58 5.69 18.91
N PHE A 33 -8.74 5.47 17.62
CA PHE A 33 -7.70 5.72 16.63
C PHE A 33 -7.37 7.21 16.55
N LEU A 34 -8.40 8.08 16.56
CA LEU A 34 -8.21 9.54 16.52
C LEU A 34 -7.46 10.06 17.74
N ASP A 35 -7.70 9.45 18.91
CA ASP A 35 -7.14 9.90 20.17
C ASP A 35 -5.74 9.36 20.46
N ASP A 36 -5.27 8.39 19.67
CA ASP A 36 -3.96 7.75 19.86
C ASP A 36 -2.96 8.27 18.83
N ALA A 37 -2.24 9.33 19.18
CA ALA A 37 -1.31 9.99 18.26
C ALA A 37 -0.19 9.07 17.80
N MET A 38 0.35 8.23 18.69
CA MET A 38 1.43 7.30 18.31
C MET A 38 0.95 6.27 17.30
N ARG A 39 -0.22 5.70 17.55
CA ARG A 39 -0.83 4.73 16.64
C ARG A 39 -1.13 5.36 15.29
N TYR A 40 -1.70 6.56 15.31
CA TYR A 40 -2.00 7.29 14.07
C TYR A 40 -0.72 7.53 13.25
N HIS A 41 0.34 8.00 13.90
CA HIS A 41 1.59 8.28 13.20
C HIS A 41 2.21 7.03 12.62
N ALA A 42 2.15 5.89 13.33
CA ALA A 42 2.67 4.63 12.82
C ALA A 42 1.89 4.15 11.61
N VAL A 43 0.56 4.27 11.64
CA VAL A 43 -0.32 3.91 10.52
C VAL A 43 -0.07 4.84 9.34
N HIS A 44 -0.04 6.15 9.59
CA HIS A 44 0.21 7.17 8.57
C HIS A 44 1.52 6.89 7.82
N TYR A 45 2.59 6.60 8.56
CA TYR A 45 3.88 6.28 7.97
C TYR A 45 3.79 5.08 7.03
N ASN A 46 3.11 4.01 7.45
CA ASN A 46 2.98 2.82 6.62
C ASN A 46 2.11 3.05 5.38
N ILE A 47 1.07 3.87 5.48
CA ILE A 47 0.26 4.21 4.32
C ILE A 47 1.08 5.04 3.32
N MET A 48 1.92 5.95 3.81
CA MET A 48 2.85 6.67 2.95
C MET A 48 3.83 5.72 2.26
N ASP A 49 4.32 4.70 2.97
CA ASP A 49 5.20 3.68 2.39
C ASP A 49 4.51 2.91 1.25
N ILE A 50 3.22 2.62 1.39
CA ILE A 50 2.46 1.97 0.32
C ILE A 50 2.49 2.84 -0.94
N GLY A 51 2.20 4.13 -0.80
CA GLY A 51 2.22 5.06 -1.93
C GLY A 51 3.60 5.21 -2.54
N GLU A 52 4.65 5.23 -1.72
CA GLU A 52 6.02 5.31 -2.19
C GLU A 52 6.42 4.06 -2.97
N ALA A 53 6.12 2.87 -2.45
CA ALA A 53 6.42 1.62 -3.15
C ALA A 53 5.66 1.54 -4.47
N ALA A 54 4.39 1.94 -4.49
CA ALA A 54 3.59 1.99 -5.71
C ALA A 54 4.21 2.94 -6.74
N ASN A 55 4.72 4.09 -6.29
CA ASN A 55 5.37 5.07 -7.17
C ASN A 55 6.67 4.53 -7.77
N LEU A 56 7.31 3.58 -7.12
CA LEU A 56 8.56 2.98 -7.59
C LEU A 56 8.35 1.78 -8.52
N LEU A 57 7.12 1.29 -8.67
CA LEU A 57 6.81 0.27 -9.65
C LEU A 57 7.03 0.81 -11.06
N THR A 58 7.46 -0.06 -11.97
CA THR A 58 7.63 0.35 -13.36
C THR A 58 6.29 0.72 -13.98
N LYS A 59 6.34 1.63 -14.95
CA LYS A 59 5.14 2.03 -15.70
C LYS A 59 4.52 0.83 -16.42
N ASP A 60 5.35 -0.01 -16.98
CA ASP A 60 4.87 -1.21 -17.69
C ASP A 60 4.08 -2.11 -16.77
N PHE A 61 4.59 -2.34 -15.55
CA PHE A 61 3.87 -3.14 -14.57
C PHE A 61 2.48 -2.54 -14.26
N CYS A 62 2.43 -1.24 -14.01
CA CYS A 62 1.17 -0.57 -13.68
C CYS A 62 0.17 -0.61 -14.85
N ILE A 63 0.66 -0.44 -16.08
CA ILE A 63 -0.18 -0.51 -17.28
C ILE A 63 -0.75 -1.92 -17.45
N GLU A 64 0.04 -2.93 -17.18
CA GLU A 64 -0.37 -4.33 -17.31
C GLU A 64 -1.30 -4.80 -16.19
N HIS A 65 -1.42 -4.02 -15.10
CA HIS A 65 -2.25 -4.37 -13.95
C HIS A 65 -3.26 -3.26 -13.61
N PRO A 66 -4.16 -2.92 -14.54
CA PRO A 66 -5.05 -1.76 -14.40
C PRO A 66 -6.18 -1.96 -13.38
N ALA A 67 -6.39 -3.18 -12.88
CA ALA A 67 -7.40 -3.43 -11.85
C ALA A 67 -7.07 -2.72 -10.53
N THR A 68 -5.80 -2.40 -10.30
CA THR A 68 -5.36 -1.65 -9.13
C THR A 68 -5.22 -0.18 -9.49
N PRO A 69 -5.85 0.73 -8.72
CA PRO A 69 -5.84 2.17 -9.05
C PRO A 69 -4.53 2.84 -8.60
N TRP A 70 -3.45 2.54 -9.29
CA TRP A 70 -2.09 2.98 -8.92
C TRP A 70 -1.98 4.50 -8.79
N ARG A 71 -2.60 5.24 -9.72
CA ARG A 71 -2.55 6.71 -9.68
C ARG A 71 -3.18 7.26 -8.40
N GLN A 72 -4.30 6.67 -7.96
CA GLN A 72 -4.98 7.10 -6.74
C GLN A 72 -4.15 6.77 -5.50
N ILE A 73 -3.51 5.60 -5.49
CA ILE A 73 -2.64 5.18 -4.38
C ILE A 73 -1.45 6.14 -4.25
N ILE A 74 -0.82 6.48 -5.35
CA ILE A 74 0.29 7.44 -5.38
C ILE A 74 -0.19 8.83 -4.99
N GLY A 75 -1.37 9.23 -5.49
CA GLY A 75 -1.97 10.53 -5.15
C GLY A 75 -2.29 10.66 -3.67
N MET A 76 -2.71 9.59 -3.03
CA MET A 76 -2.96 9.57 -1.59
C MET A 76 -1.69 9.89 -0.79
N ARG A 77 -0.55 9.30 -1.18
CA ARG A 77 0.74 9.64 -0.55
C ARG A 77 1.02 11.13 -0.64
N ASN A 78 0.81 11.72 -1.81
CA ASN A 78 1.04 13.15 -2.00
C ASN A 78 0.08 13.99 -1.15
N PHE A 79 -1.18 13.58 -1.05
CA PHE A 79 -2.17 14.23 -0.19
C PHE A 79 -1.76 14.17 1.27
N LEU A 80 -1.26 13.02 1.75
CA LEU A 80 -0.86 12.86 3.15
C LEU A 80 0.34 13.71 3.52
N ILE A 81 1.23 14.01 2.56
CA ILE A 81 2.35 14.91 2.80
C ILE A 81 1.87 16.35 3.01
N HIS A 82 0.82 16.78 2.29
CA HIS A 82 0.37 18.17 2.24
C HIS A 82 -1.04 18.40 2.79
N GLY A 83 -1.72 17.36 3.28
CA GLY A 83 -3.13 17.42 3.66
C GLY A 83 -3.39 18.12 4.99
N TYR A 84 -4.66 18.47 5.21
CA TYR A 84 -5.14 19.05 6.46
C TYR A 84 -5.43 17.93 7.47
N LYS A 85 -5.02 18.12 8.71
CA LYS A 85 -5.02 17.07 9.73
C LYS A 85 -6.36 16.35 9.92
N GLN A 86 -7.48 17.07 9.94
CA GLN A 86 -8.78 16.46 10.18
C GLN A 86 -9.24 15.62 8.98
N VAL A 87 -9.15 16.20 7.79
CA VAL A 87 -9.49 15.50 6.55
C VAL A 87 -8.58 14.31 6.35
N GLU A 88 -7.31 14.47 6.71
CA GLU A 88 -6.29 13.43 6.62
C GLU A 88 -6.66 12.21 7.47
N LYS A 89 -7.08 12.42 8.72
CA LYS A 89 -7.46 11.33 9.63
C LYS A 89 -8.68 10.56 9.12
N ASP A 90 -9.68 11.26 8.63
CA ASP A 90 -10.88 10.64 8.05
C ASP A 90 -10.51 9.80 6.83
N LEU A 91 -9.66 10.33 5.95
CA LEU A 91 -9.20 9.64 4.76
C LEU A 91 -8.41 8.38 5.13
N VAL A 92 -7.49 8.49 6.09
CA VAL A 92 -6.67 7.36 6.54
C VAL A 92 -7.57 6.24 7.06
N TRP A 93 -8.55 6.56 7.89
CA TRP A 93 -9.47 5.56 8.42
C TRP A 93 -10.26 4.88 7.31
N GLN A 94 -10.75 5.66 6.35
CA GLN A 94 -11.51 5.14 5.21
C GLN A 94 -10.66 4.16 4.38
N VAL A 95 -9.40 4.49 4.16
CA VAL A 95 -8.46 3.63 3.46
C VAL A 95 -8.28 2.31 4.20
N ILE A 96 -8.08 2.36 5.52
CA ILE A 96 -7.95 1.16 6.35
C ILE A 96 -9.19 0.29 6.25
N ASP A 97 -10.36 0.89 6.37
CA ASP A 97 -11.63 0.18 6.46
C ASP A 97 -12.07 -0.45 5.14
N LYS A 98 -11.78 0.22 4.01
CA LYS A 98 -12.38 -0.14 2.72
C LYS A 98 -11.40 -0.54 1.63
N GLU A 99 -10.15 -0.08 1.70
CA GLU A 99 -9.25 -0.16 0.54
C GLU A 99 -8.11 -1.16 0.71
N LEU A 100 -7.54 -1.26 1.91
CA LEU A 100 -6.30 -2.00 2.10
C LEU A 100 -6.44 -3.50 1.89
N ASN A 101 -7.57 -4.09 2.28
CA ASN A 101 -7.77 -5.53 2.07
C ASN A 101 -7.83 -5.87 0.58
N ILE A 102 -8.51 -5.03 -0.20
CA ILE A 102 -8.61 -5.22 -1.64
C ILE A 102 -7.23 -5.14 -2.26
N LEU A 103 -6.48 -4.10 -1.91
CA LEU A 103 -5.12 -3.91 -2.43
C LEU A 103 -4.22 -5.08 -2.06
N ARG A 104 -4.29 -5.55 -0.82
CA ARG A 104 -3.48 -6.67 -0.35
C ARG A 104 -3.71 -7.93 -1.19
N GLU A 105 -4.97 -8.26 -1.44
CA GLU A 105 -5.30 -9.43 -2.25
C GLU A 105 -4.83 -9.28 -3.69
N GLN A 106 -5.00 -8.10 -4.28
CA GLN A 106 -4.52 -7.85 -5.64
C GLN A 106 -3.00 -8.01 -5.72
N VAL A 107 -2.28 -7.42 -4.78
CA VAL A 107 -0.81 -7.46 -4.78
C VAL A 107 -0.30 -8.89 -4.56
N LYS A 108 -0.97 -9.66 -3.69
CA LYS A 108 -0.65 -11.07 -3.51
C LYS A 108 -0.78 -11.86 -4.82
N ASP A 109 -1.85 -11.61 -5.56
CA ASP A 109 -2.09 -12.27 -6.85
C ASP A 109 -0.99 -11.90 -7.85
N TYR A 110 -0.59 -10.62 -7.90
CA TYR A 110 0.48 -10.18 -8.79
C TYR A 110 1.82 -10.84 -8.45
N LEU A 111 2.13 -10.96 -7.15
CA LEU A 111 3.34 -11.67 -6.73
C LEU A 111 3.31 -13.12 -7.12
N ASN A 112 2.17 -13.79 -6.97
CA ASN A 112 2.03 -15.17 -7.38
C ASN A 112 2.25 -15.34 -8.88
N GLU A 113 1.73 -14.42 -9.70
CA GLU A 113 1.97 -14.42 -11.14
C GLU A 113 3.45 -14.33 -11.46
N LEU A 114 4.16 -13.40 -10.81
CA LEU A 114 5.59 -13.20 -11.04
C LEU A 114 6.41 -14.38 -10.56
N ASP A 115 6.04 -15.00 -9.44
CA ASP A 115 6.73 -16.17 -8.92
C ASP A 115 6.54 -17.37 -9.85
N VAL A 116 5.35 -17.56 -10.38
CA VAL A 116 5.08 -18.64 -11.34
C VAL A 116 5.91 -18.44 -12.59
N LEU A 117 5.95 -17.22 -13.14
CA LEU A 117 6.76 -16.93 -14.33
C LEU A 117 8.24 -17.15 -14.06
N HIS A 118 8.74 -16.69 -12.92
CA HIS A 118 10.12 -16.87 -12.53
C HIS A 118 10.48 -18.35 -12.45
N ASN A 119 9.65 -19.15 -11.80
CA ASN A 119 9.88 -20.58 -11.64
C ASN A 119 9.81 -21.31 -12.99
N THR A 120 8.92 -20.89 -13.89
CA THR A 120 8.78 -21.48 -15.22
C THR A 120 10.05 -21.31 -16.05
N PHE A 121 10.70 -20.16 -15.97
CA PHE A 121 11.88 -19.85 -16.78
C PHE A 121 13.19 -20.07 -16.05
N ARG A 122 13.17 -20.60 -14.85
CA ARG A 122 14.36 -20.76 -14.01
C ARG A 122 15.19 -21.98 -14.37
N THR A 123 14.58 -22.99 -14.94
CA THR A 123 15.32 -24.20 -15.39
C THR A 123 16.06 -23.96 -16.70
#